data_a4f4fcabed61060e8bd66e4c7d817bde
#
_entry.id   a4f4fcabed61060e8bd66e4c7d817bde
#
_cell.length_a   1.000
_cell.length_b   1.000
_cell.length_c   1.000
_cell.angle_alpha   90.00
_cell.angle_beta   90.00
_cell.angle_gamma   90.00
#
_symmetry.space_group_name_H-M   'P 1'
#
loop_
_entity.id
_entity.type
_entity.pdbx_description
1 polymer ?
#
loop_
_entity_poly.entity_id
_entity_poly.type
_entity_poly.pdbx_seq_one_letter_code
_entity_poly.pdbx_strand_id
1 'polypeptide(L)'
;MNSVADVWANVLQQLKKDLSETTIATWFDELSAVDIRENTFLLYCPNDFKKRYIESLFLKNIKAALQDIFSIEFEVEILDEKGLAE
;
A
#
# COMPACT_ATOMS: atom_id res chain seq x y z
N MET A 1 -18.31 -3.39 8.40
CA MET A 1 -18.04 -2.33 7.43
C MET A 1 -16.53 -2.18 7.27
N ASN A 2 -16.08 -2.15 6.04
CA ASN A 2 -14.64 -2.13 5.78
C ASN A 2 -14.15 -0.70 5.59
N SER A 3 -13.39 -0.22 6.57
CA SER A 3 -12.67 1.03 6.43
C SER A 3 -11.44 0.82 5.53
N VAL A 4 -10.83 1.91 5.07
CA VAL A 4 -9.60 1.82 4.30
C VAL A 4 -8.49 1.14 5.11
N ALA A 5 -8.49 1.33 6.42
CA ALA A 5 -7.52 0.66 7.30
C ALA A 5 -7.73 -0.85 7.33
N ASP A 6 -8.98 -1.30 7.33
CA ASP A 6 -9.30 -2.73 7.27
C ASP A 6 -8.85 -3.35 5.95
N VAL A 7 -9.07 -2.63 4.86
CA VAL A 7 -8.62 -3.07 3.54
C VAL A 7 -7.10 -3.20 3.52
N TRP A 8 -6.39 -2.21 4.07
CA TRP A 8 -4.94 -2.24 4.13
C TRP A 8 -4.43 -3.43 4.95
N ALA A 9 -5.10 -3.72 6.06
CA ALA A 9 -4.75 -4.90 6.87
C ALA A 9 -4.87 -6.19 6.06
N ASN A 10 -5.91 -6.32 5.24
CA ASN A 10 -6.08 -7.46 4.36
C ASN A 10 -4.99 -7.52 3.28
N VAL A 11 -4.62 -6.37 2.73
CA VAL A 11 -3.52 -6.30 1.75
C VAL A 11 -2.23 -6.81 2.37
N LEU A 12 -1.92 -6.36 3.60
CA LEU A 12 -0.72 -6.82 4.29
C LEU A 12 -0.73 -8.32 4.52
N GLN A 13 -1.88 -8.91 4.84
CA GLN A 13 -1.99 -10.36 4.98
C GLN A 13 -1.72 -11.09 3.66
N GLN A 14 -2.24 -10.55 2.56
CA GLN A 14 -1.98 -11.13 1.24
C GLN A 14 -0.50 -11.03 0.88
N LEU A 15 0.15 -9.92 1.23
CA LEU A 15 1.56 -9.70 0.93
C LEU A 15 2.46 -10.72 1.64
N LYS A 16 2.03 -11.25 2.77
CA LYS A 16 2.80 -12.28 3.50
C LYS A 16 2.99 -13.56 2.70
N LYS A 17 2.20 -13.78 1.68
CA LYS A 17 2.35 -14.94 0.79
C LYS A 17 3.56 -14.80 -0.13
N ASP A 18 3.93 -13.59 -0.48
CA ASP A 18 5.00 -13.30 -1.43
C ASP A 18 6.22 -12.67 -0.79
N LEU A 19 6.04 -11.98 0.34
CA LEU A 19 7.09 -11.23 1.01
C LEU A 19 7.26 -11.76 2.43
N SER A 20 8.51 -11.78 2.90
CA SER A 20 8.78 -12.21 4.27
C SER A 20 8.24 -11.18 5.27
N GLU A 21 8.00 -11.64 6.50
CA GLU A 21 7.58 -10.73 7.58
C GLU A 21 8.63 -9.66 7.84
N THR A 22 9.91 -10.02 7.73
CA THR A 22 11.00 -9.06 7.91
C THR A 22 10.95 -7.96 6.86
N THR A 23 10.71 -8.32 5.60
CA THR A 23 10.58 -7.35 4.52
C THR A 23 9.41 -6.40 4.77
N ILE A 24 8.27 -6.96 5.15
CA ILE A 24 7.08 -6.15 5.43
C ILE A 24 7.33 -5.22 6.62
N ALA A 25 7.90 -5.74 7.69
CA ALA A 25 8.19 -4.93 8.88
C ALA A 25 9.21 -3.83 8.60
N THR A 26 10.18 -4.09 7.72
CA THR A 26 11.23 -3.13 7.41
C THR A 26 10.74 -2.01 6.51
N TRP A 27 9.97 -2.35 5.46
CA TRP A 27 9.66 -1.39 4.40
C TRP A 27 8.25 -0.83 4.48
N PHE A 28 7.31 -1.55 5.10
CA PHE A 28 5.90 -1.17 5.12
C PHE A 28 5.46 -0.61 6.47
N ASP A 29 6.36 -0.55 7.45
CA ASP A 29 6.04 -0.13 8.80
C ASP A 29 5.56 1.32 8.90
N GLU A 30 6.01 2.17 7.98
CA GLU A 30 5.62 3.59 7.97
C GLU A 30 4.51 3.89 6.95
N LEU A 31 4.05 2.87 6.21
CA LEU A 31 2.95 3.04 5.28
C LEU A 31 1.62 3.04 6.03
N SER A 32 0.78 3.98 5.68
CA SER A 32 -0.60 3.98 6.18
C SER A 32 -1.56 4.20 5.03
N ALA A 33 -2.76 3.64 5.17
CA ALA A 33 -3.80 3.79 4.18
C ALA A 33 -4.52 5.13 4.42
N VAL A 34 -4.71 5.88 3.35
CA VAL A 34 -5.33 7.19 3.42
C VAL A 34 -6.77 7.13 2.93
N ASP A 35 -6.96 6.63 1.70
CA ASP A 35 -8.28 6.66 1.08
C ASP A 35 -8.29 5.75 -0.14
N ILE A 36 -9.49 5.48 -0.62
CA ILE A 36 -9.70 4.83 -1.93
C ILE A 36 -10.56 5.80 -2.72
N ARG A 37 -10.05 6.25 -3.86
CA ARG A 37 -10.76 7.17 -4.76
C ARG A 37 -10.87 6.53 -6.13
N GLU A 38 -12.09 6.23 -6.53
CA GLU A 38 -12.34 5.49 -7.77
C GLU A 38 -11.56 4.18 -7.73
N ASN A 39 -10.64 3.97 -8.65
CA ASN A 39 -9.81 2.77 -8.69
C ASN A 39 -8.39 3.03 -8.21
N THR A 40 -8.18 4.07 -7.41
CA THR A 40 -6.86 4.41 -6.88
C THR A 40 -6.84 4.21 -5.36
N PHE A 41 -5.89 3.41 -4.90
CA PHE A 41 -5.65 3.19 -3.49
C PHE A 41 -4.55 4.15 -3.04
N LEU A 42 -4.87 5.04 -2.12
CA LEU A 42 -3.93 6.07 -1.65
C LEU A 42 -3.28 5.65 -0.36
N LEU A 43 -1.96 5.62 -0.37
CA LEU A 43 -1.13 5.33 0.79
C LEU A 43 -0.30 6.56 1.13
N TYR A 44 0.18 6.61 2.37
CA TYR A 44 1.06 7.68 2.83
C TYR A 44 2.33 7.08 3.42
N CYS A 45 3.48 7.65 3.07
CA CYS A 45 4.76 7.27 3.64
C CYS A 45 5.56 8.53 3.92
N PRO A 46 5.90 8.82 5.18
CA PRO A 46 6.65 10.04 5.51
C PRO A 46 8.13 9.94 5.16
N ASN A 47 8.64 8.74 4.94
CA ASN A 47 10.05 8.51 4.65
C ASN A 47 10.24 8.40 3.13
N ASP A 48 10.87 9.40 2.54
CA ASP A 48 11.05 9.48 1.09
C ASP A 48 11.86 8.31 0.54
N PHE A 49 12.86 7.87 1.26
CA PHE A 49 13.68 6.74 0.85
C PHE A 49 12.86 5.45 0.76
N LYS A 50 12.07 5.18 1.79
CA LYS A 50 11.19 4.00 1.80
C LYS A 50 10.12 4.09 0.73
N LYS A 51 9.54 5.28 0.55
CA LYS A 51 8.55 5.51 -0.49
C LYS A 51 9.09 5.11 -1.86
N ARG A 52 10.29 5.60 -2.21
CA ARG A 52 10.90 5.31 -3.51
C ARG A 52 11.25 3.83 -3.66
N TYR A 53 11.70 3.22 -2.60
CA TYR A 53 12.05 1.81 -2.60
C TYR A 53 10.80 0.95 -2.85
N ILE A 54 9.72 1.27 -2.16
CA ILE A 54 8.45 0.55 -2.32
C ILE A 54 7.91 0.74 -3.73
N GLU A 55 7.95 1.96 -4.24
CA GLU A 55 7.49 2.24 -5.61
C GLU A 55 8.29 1.44 -6.64
N SER A 56 9.58 1.26 -6.42
CA SER A 56 10.43 0.55 -7.35
C SER A 56 10.25 -0.96 -7.30
N LEU A 57 10.05 -1.52 -6.10
CA LEU A 57 10.14 -2.97 -5.91
C LEU A 57 8.83 -3.64 -5.53
N PHE A 58 7.93 -2.95 -4.84
CA PHE A 58 6.78 -3.60 -4.22
C PHE A 58 5.44 -3.12 -4.73
N LEU A 59 5.40 -2.16 -5.62
CA LEU A 59 4.13 -1.62 -6.11
C LEU A 59 3.30 -2.71 -6.80
N LYS A 60 3.94 -3.57 -7.57
CA LYS A 60 3.27 -4.67 -8.26
C LYS A 60 2.65 -5.65 -7.26
N ASN A 61 3.35 -5.89 -6.15
CA ASN A 61 2.85 -6.79 -5.10
C ASN A 61 1.58 -6.22 -4.47
N ILE A 62 1.57 -4.92 -4.19
CA ILE A 62 0.40 -4.25 -3.61
C ILE A 62 -0.78 -4.31 -4.58
N LYS A 63 -0.54 -4.01 -5.84
CA LYS A 63 -1.59 -4.07 -6.87
C LYS A 63 -2.16 -5.48 -7.01
N ALA A 64 -1.29 -6.48 -7.02
CA ALA A 64 -1.74 -7.87 -7.12
C ALA A 64 -2.58 -8.29 -5.92
N ALA A 65 -2.20 -7.86 -4.72
CA ALA A 65 -2.96 -8.15 -3.52
C ALA A 65 -4.35 -7.51 -3.57
N LEU A 66 -4.44 -6.26 -4.04
CA LEU A 66 -5.72 -5.57 -4.19
C LEU A 66 -6.60 -6.27 -5.22
N GLN A 67 -6.02 -6.72 -6.32
CA GLN A 67 -6.76 -7.44 -7.33
C GLN A 67 -7.29 -8.78 -6.80
N ASP A 68 -6.50 -9.47 -5.99
CA ASP A 68 -6.94 -10.72 -5.37
C ASP A 68 -8.12 -10.49 -4.43
N ILE A 69 -8.11 -9.38 -3.70
CA ILE A 69 -9.17 -9.08 -2.73
C ILE A 69 -10.46 -8.62 -3.41
N PHE A 70 -10.33 -7.74 -4.39
CA PHE A 70 -11.49 -7.07 -5.00
C PHE A 70 -11.88 -7.59 -6.38
N SER A 71 -11.04 -8.39 -7.00
CA SER A 71 -11.25 -8.89 -8.38
C SER A 71 -11.31 -7.79 -9.43
N ILE A 72 -10.79 -6.63 -9.11
CA ILE A 72 -10.65 -5.51 -10.05
C ILE A 72 -9.25 -4.94 -9.95
N GLU A 73 -8.84 -4.26 -11.01
CA GLU A 73 -7.52 -3.67 -11.07
C GLU A 73 -7.52 -2.30 -10.40
N PHE A 74 -6.56 -2.10 -9.51
CA PHE A 74 -6.37 -0.82 -8.81
C PHE A 74 -5.08 -0.16 -9.22
N GLU A 75 -5.10 1.17 -9.26
CA GLU A 75 -3.87 1.95 -9.23
C GLU A 75 -3.48 2.18 -7.78
N VAL A 76 -2.19 2.34 -7.53
CA VAL A 76 -1.68 2.61 -6.19
C VAL A 76 -0.81 3.86 -6.24
N GLU A 77 -1.11 4.78 -5.36
CA GLU A 77 -0.33 6.01 -5.25
C GLU A 77 0.16 6.17 -3.82
N ILE A 78 1.44 6.45 -3.66
CA ILE A 78 2.03 6.67 -2.34
C ILE A 78 2.34 8.15 -2.21
N LEU A 79 1.69 8.79 -1.24
CA LEU A 79 1.85 10.22 -0.97
C LEU A 79 2.95 10.43 0.06
N ASP A 80 3.68 11.52 -0.08
CA ASP A 80 4.57 12.02 0.96
C ASP A 80 3.87 13.15 1.71
N GLU A 81 4.56 13.78 2.66
CA GLU A 81 3.97 14.87 3.44
C GLU A 81 3.46 15.99 2.56
N LYS A 82 4.19 16.31 1.52
CA LYS A 82 3.82 17.37 0.60
C LYS A 82 2.57 17.02 -0.19
N GLY A 83 2.51 15.80 -0.70
CA GLY A 83 1.33 15.32 -1.42
C GLY A 83 0.12 15.21 -0.52
N LEU A 84 0.31 14.80 0.74
CA LEU A 84 -0.78 14.68 1.68
C LEU A 84 -1.38 16.05 2.03
N ALA A 85 -0.55 17.08 2.09
CA ALA A 85 -1.01 18.44 2.43
C ALA A 85 -1.82 19.08 1.29
N GLU A 86 -1.68 18.60 0.08
CA GLU A 86 -2.46 19.07 -1.05
C GLU A 86 -3.80 18.36 -1.14
#